data_f28f4f932e8c74d99c7ee4bbf16b6e8e
#
_entry.id   f28f4f932e8c74d99c7ee4bbf16b6e8e
#
_cell.length_a   1.000
_cell.length_b   1.000
_cell.length_c   1.000
_cell.angle_alpha   90.00
_cell.angle_beta   90.00
_cell.angle_gamma   90.00
#
_symmetry.space_group_name_H-M   'P 1'
#
loop_
_entity.id
_entity.type
_entity.pdbx_description
1 polymer ?
#
loop_
_entity_poly.entity_id
_entity_poly.type
_entity_poly.pdbx_seq_one_letter_code
_entity_poly.pdbx_strand_id
1 'polypeptide(L)'
;MNWERLARANTHPLRVSILEVLGIDGGRTLSPKDLSLELQAPLSTVNYHVTELRESDLVKVVDEQQVRGAIEHFYRAVDSDRSRSNGRKRRKAAR
;
A
#
# COMPACT_ATOMS: atom_id res chain seq x y z
N MET A 1 2.55 -12.39 -4.08
CA MET A 1 3.32 -11.56 -3.15
C MET A 1 4.77 -11.97 -3.09
N ASN A 2 5.65 -11.03 -2.94
CA ASN A 2 7.08 -11.32 -2.82
C ASN A 2 7.42 -11.65 -1.36
N TRP A 3 7.64 -12.92 -1.09
CA TRP A 3 7.81 -13.37 0.28
C TRP A 3 9.09 -12.89 0.93
N GLU A 4 10.13 -12.65 0.13
CA GLU A 4 11.37 -12.12 0.69
C GLU A 4 11.19 -10.70 1.21
N ARG A 5 10.49 -9.87 0.44
CA ARG A 5 10.23 -8.51 0.87
C ARG A 5 9.30 -8.48 2.07
N LEU A 6 8.29 -9.34 2.05
CA LEU A 6 7.37 -9.43 3.16
C LEU A 6 8.09 -9.86 4.43
N ALA A 7 9.00 -10.81 4.31
CA ALA A 7 9.75 -11.29 5.46
C ALA A 7 10.58 -10.16 6.08
N ARG A 8 11.20 -9.33 5.24
CA ARG A 8 11.97 -8.21 5.76
C ARG A 8 11.09 -7.13 6.38
N ALA A 9 9.94 -6.90 5.79
CA ALA A 9 9.02 -5.90 6.31
C ALA A 9 8.29 -6.39 7.54
N ASN A 10 8.22 -7.69 7.72
CA ASN A 10 7.42 -8.32 8.75
C ASN A 10 8.12 -8.32 10.11
N THR A 11 8.98 -7.34 10.34
CA THR A 11 9.58 -7.17 11.66
C THR A 11 8.64 -6.42 12.59
N HIS A 12 7.52 -5.92 12.05
CA HIS A 12 6.57 -5.16 12.83
C HIS A 12 5.16 -5.58 12.43
N PRO A 13 4.34 -6.03 13.38
CA PRO A 13 2.98 -6.51 13.06
C PRO A 13 2.13 -5.47 12.34
N LEU A 14 2.30 -4.19 12.63
CA LEU A 14 1.50 -3.17 11.98
C LEU A 14 1.75 -3.12 10.48
N ARG A 15 2.98 -3.40 10.05
CA ARG A 15 3.26 -3.42 8.60
C ARG A 15 2.47 -4.53 7.91
N VAL A 16 2.39 -5.69 8.56
CA VAL A 16 1.61 -6.79 8.01
C VAL A 16 0.14 -6.41 7.94
N SER A 17 -0.37 -5.77 8.98
CA SER A 17 -1.76 -5.35 9.01
C SER A 17 -2.06 -4.33 7.91
N ILE A 18 -1.14 -3.40 7.67
CA ILE A 18 -1.31 -2.42 6.59
C ILE A 18 -1.43 -3.14 5.24
N LEU A 19 -0.54 -4.10 4.99
CA LEU A 19 -0.56 -4.83 3.73
C LEU A 19 -1.84 -5.66 3.59
N GLU A 20 -2.29 -6.24 4.69
CA GLU A 20 -3.52 -7.03 4.66
C GLU A 20 -4.73 -6.15 4.32
N VAL A 21 -4.82 -4.99 4.94
CA VAL A 21 -5.94 -4.08 4.68
C VAL A 21 -5.90 -3.59 3.23
N LEU A 22 -4.72 -3.26 2.74
CA LEU A 22 -4.59 -2.80 1.36
C LEU A 22 -4.90 -3.90 0.36
N GLY A 23 -4.80 -5.15 0.76
CA GLY A 23 -5.05 -6.28 -0.13
C GLY A 23 -6.48 -6.76 -0.16
N ILE A 24 -7.35 -6.21 0.67
CA ILE A 24 -8.74 -6.67 0.73
C ILE A 24 -9.43 -6.46 -0.61
N ASP A 25 -10.20 -7.45 -1.02
CA ASP A 25 -11.00 -7.40 -2.25
C ASP A 25 -10.16 -7.12 -3.50
N GLY A 26 -8.96 -7.66 -3.52
CA GLY A 26 -8.11 -7.51 -4.69
C GLY A 26 -7.31 -6.23 -4.73
N GLY A 27 -7.43 -5.43 -3.69
CA GLY A 27 -6.62 -4.22 -3.57
C GLY A 27 -7.47 -3.00 -3.30
N ARG A 28 -7.04 -2.22 -2.31
CA ARG A 28 -7.72 -0.97 -1.95
C ARG A 28 -6.74 0.17 -2.08
N THR A 29 -7.29 1.35 -2.34
CA THR A 29 -6.51 2.59 -2.42
C THR A 29 -6.82 3.41 -1.17
N LEU A 30 -5.84 3.56 -0.30
CA LEU A 30 -6.04 4.21 0.99
C LEU A 30 -4.91 5.17 1.31
N SER A 31 -5.25 6.26 1.99
CA SER A 31 -4.25 7.19 2.51
C SER A 31 -3.78 6.70 3.88
N PRO A 32 -2.66 7.25 4.39
CA PRO A 32 -2.25 6.93 5.76
C PRO A 32 -3.33 7.27 6.78
N LYS A 33 -4.09 8.33 6.54
CA LYS A 33 -5.18 8.69 7.45
C LYS A 33 -6.26 7.62 7.45
N ASP A 34 -6.62 7.11 6.26
CA ASP A 34 -7.58 6.03 6.16
C ASP A 34 -7.10 4.81 6.91
N LEU A 35 -5.82 4.47 6.74
CA LEU A 35 -5.23 3.33 7.41
C LEU A 35 -5.18 3.53 8.92
N SER A 36 -4.89 4.75 9.36
CA SER A 36 -4.86 5.08 10.78
C SER A 36 -6.21 4.81 11.40
N LEU A 37 -7.28 5.24 10.73
CA LEU A 37 -8.63 5.02 11.23
C LEU A 37 -9.01 3.54 11.21
N GLU A 38 -8.70 2.88 10.12
CA GLU A 38 -9.05 1.47 9.96
C GLU A 38 -8.35 0.60 11.00
N LEU A 39 -7.07 0.87 11.25
CA LEU A 39 -6.25 0.05 12.12
C LEU A 39 -6.21 0.56 13.55
N GLN A 40 -6.83 1.71 13.80
CA GLN A 40 -6.84 2.33 15.12
C GLN A 40 -5.43 2.52 15.64
N ALA A 41 -4.56 3.06 14.79
CA ALA A 41 -3.18 3.31 15.11
C ALA A 41 -2.86 4.77 14.88
N PRO A 42 -1.90 5.33 15.63
CA PRO A 42 -1.54 6.75 15.45
C PRO A 42 -1.08 7.03 14.04
N LEU A 43 -1.50 8.17 13.50
CA LEU A 43 -1.16 8.54 12.12
C LEU A 43 0.34 8.60 11.91
N SER A 44 1.09 9.15 12.86
CA SER A 44 2.54 9.26 12.71
C SER A 44 3.18 7.88 12.59
N THR A 45 2.69 6.91 13.35
CA THR A 45 3.19 5.55 13.29
C THR A 45 2.86 4.91 11.94
N VAL A 46 1.63 5.10 11.48
CA VAL A 46 1.22 4.57 10.18
C VAL A 46 2.06 5.20 9.07
N ASN A 47 2.26 6.52 9.12
CA ASN A 47 3.08 7.19 8.13
C ASN A 47 4.49 6.62 8.06
N TYR A 48 5.07 6.38 9.22
CA TYR A 48 6.41 5.82 9.27
C TYR A 48 6.45 4.44 8.58
N HIS A 49 5.52 3.58 8.92
CA HIS A 49 5.52 2.23 8.36
C HIS A 49 5.15 2.20 6.88
N VAL A 50 4.24 3.08 6.45
CA VAL A 50 3.90 3.16 5.03
C VAL A 50 5.12 3.61 4.23
N THR A 51 5.89 4.57 4.77
CA THR A 51 7.10 5.03 4.11
C THR A 51 8.10 3.88 3.97
N GLU A 52 8.27 3.08 5.03
CA GLU A 52 9.16 1.93 4.98
C GLU A 52 8.69 0.90 3.97
N LEU A 53 7.39 0.66 3.91
CA LEU A 53 6.84 -0.29 2.95
C LEU A 53 7.03 0.21 1.52
N ARG A 54 6.90 1.51 1.32
CA ARG A 54 7.11 2.11 0.01
C ARG A 54 8.57 1.94 -0.42
N GLU A 55 9.50 2.14 0.48
CA GLU A 55 10.91 1.99 0.17
C GLU A 55 11.29 0.55 -0.09
N SER A 56 10.51 -0.39 0.43
CA SER A 56 10.70 -1.81 0.17
C SER A 56 9.92 -2.28 -1.06
N ASP A 57 9.28 -1.37 -1.77
CA ASP A 57 8.50 -1.67 -2.97
C ASP A 57 7.31 -2.60 -2.70
N LEU A 58 6.77 -2.54 -1.51
CA LEU A 58 5.58 -3.32 -1.15
C LEU A 58 4.30 -2.52 -1.33
N VAL A 59 4.40 -1.20 -1.29
CA VAL A 59 3.27 -0.32 -1.60
C VAL A 59 3.76 0.78 -2.54
N LYS A 60 2.82 1.40 -3.23
CA LYS A 60 3.15 2.50 -4.13
C LYS A 60 2.09 3.59 -4.04
N VAL A 61 2.49 4.82 -4.35
CA VAL A 61 1.57 5.94 -4.43
C VAL A 61 0.83 5.85 -5.77
N VAL A 62 -0.48 5.87 -5.72
CA VAL A 62 -1.28 5.81 -6.95
C VAL A 62 -2.13 7.06 -7.15
N ASP A 63 -2.24 7.91 -6.14
CA ASP A 63 -3.01 9.14 -6.26
C ASP A 63 -2.54 10.14 -5.23
N GLU A 64 -2.81 11.41 -5.47
CA GLU A 64 -2.50 12.49 -4.55
C GLU A 64 -3.65 13.46 -4.57
N GLN A 65 -4.02 13.99 -3.40
CA GLN A 65 -5.06 14.99 -3.32
C GLN A 65 -4.59 16.10 -2.40
N GLN A 66 -4.92 17.32 -2.77
CA GLN A 66 -4.60 18.47 -1.93
C GLN A 66 -5.75 18.70 -0.97
N VAL A 67 -5.45 18.67 0.32
CA VAL A 67 -6.45 18.84 1.37
C VAL A 67 -5.92 19.85 2.37
N ARG A 68 -6.58 21.01 2.42
CA ARG A 68 -6.27 22.04 3.41
C ARG A 68 -4.80 22.43 3.41
N GLY A 69 -4.23 22.63 2.23
CA GLY A 69 -2.86 23.08 2.13
C GLY A 69 -1.80 22.01 2.24
N ALA A 70 -2.21 20.75 2.37
CA ALA A 70 -1.30 19.62 2.43
C ALA A 70 -1.62 18.65 1.31
N ILE A 71 -0.65 17.84 0.94
CA ILE A 71 -0.87 16.81 -0.09
C ILE A 71 -1.04 15.48 0.60
N GLU A 72 -2.16 14.84 0.32
CA GLU A 72 -2.46 13.53 0.86
C GLU A 72 -2.17 12.49 -0.21
N HIS A 73 -1.34 11.51 0.14
CA HIS A 73 -0.96 10.44 -0.78
C HIS A 73 -1.84 9.23 -0.55
N PHE A 74 -2.20 8.55 -1.65
CA PHE A 74 -3.00 7.33 -1.57
C PHE A 74 -2.20 6.17 -2.10
N TYR A 75 -2.24 5.07 -1.39
CA TYR A 75 -1.35 3.94 -1.62
C TYR A 75 -2.13 2.68 -1.97
N ARG A 76 -1.49 1.82 -2.74
CA ARG A 76 -1.97 0.46 -3.00
C ARG A 76 -0.82 -0.49 -2.78
N ALA A 77 -1.16 -1.74 -2.46
CA ALA A 77 -0.15 -2.78 -2.36
C ALA A 77 0.30 -3.15 -3.77
N VAL A 78 1.61 -3.18 -3.96
CA VAL A 78 2.18 -3.48 -5.28
C VAL A 78 1.77 -4.87 -5.74
N ASP A 79 1.75 -5.81 -4.82
CA ASP A 79 1.45 -7.18 -5.17
C ASP A 79 0.02 -7.34 -5.69
N SER A 80 -0.94 -6.66 -5.04
CA SER A 80 -2.33 -6.71 -5.51
C SER A 80 -2.46 -6.13 -6.90
N ASP A 81 -1.78 -5.01 -7.13
CA ASP A 81 -1.82 -4.37 -8.43
C ASP A 81 -1.18 -5.25 -9.48
N ARG A 82 -0.06 -5.88 -9.14
CA ARG A 82 0.63 -6.75 -10.06
C ARG A 82 -0.21 -7.97 -10.43
N SER A 83 -0.90 -8.54 -9.46
CA SER A 83 -1.77 -9.68 -9.73
C SER A 83 -2.82 -9.34 -10.75
N ARG A 84 -3.41 -8.17 -10.61
CA ARG A 84 -4.41 -7.74 -11.57
C ARG A 84 -3.81 -7.52 -12.94
N SER A 85 -2.63 -6.94 -13.00
CA SER A 85 -1.97 -6.70 -14.26
C SER A 85 -1.64 -7.98 -14.96
N ASN A 86 -1.17 -8.97 -14.20
CA ASN A 86 -0.81 -10.23 -14.81
C ASN A 86 -1.95 -10.89 -15.53
N GLY A 87 -3.13 -10.62 -15.09
CA GLY A 87 -4.29 -11.20 -15.73
C GLY A 87 -4.47 -10.72 -17.14
N ARG A 88 -3.80 -9.65 -17.54
CA ARG A 88 -3.99 -9.13 -18.86
C ARG A 88 -2.84 -8.33 -19.36
N LYS A 89 -1.74 -8.28 -18.72
CA LYS A 89 -0.76 -7.49 -19.11
C LYS A 89 -0.07 -7.85 -20.19
N ARG A 90 -0.26 -8.08 -20.17
CA ARG A 90 0.27 -8.02 -20.91
C ARG A 90 -0.21 -7.55 -21.82
N ARG A 91 -0.88 -7.20 -21.95
CA ARG A 91 -1.44 -6.77 -22.68
C ARG A 91 -1.43 -5.61 -22.88
N LYS A 92 -1.25 -5.14 -22.50
CA LYS A 92 -1.38 -4.12 -22.71
C LYS A 92 -0.76 -3.69 -23.43
N ALA A 93 -0.37 -4.30 -23.57
CA ALA A 93 -0.01 -4.14 -24.32
C ALA A 93 -0.29 -4.44 -25.21
N ALA A 94 -0.40 -4.81 -25.32
CA ALA A 94 -0.63 -5.10 -26.02
C ALA A 94 -1.28 -4.97 -26.63
N ARG A 95 -1.46 -4.97 -26.69
CA ARG A 95 -1.93 -5.01 -27.09
C ARG A 95 -2.10 -4.63 -27.57
#